data_be9d8f0374dee64658e3d6809b45c72e
#
_entry.id   be9d8f0374dee64658e3d6809b45c72e
#
_cell.length_a   1.000
_cell.length_b   1.000
_cell.length_c   1.000
_cell.angle_alpha   90.00
_cell.angle_beta   90.00
_cell.angle_gamma   90.00
#
_symmetry.space_group_name_H-M   'P 1'
#
loop_
_entity.id
_entity.type
_entity.pdbx_description
1 polymer ?
#
loop_
_entity_poly.entity_id
_entity_poly.type
_entity_poly.pdbx_seq_one_letter_code
_entity_poly.pdbx_strand_id
1 'polypeptide(L)'
;MTSLFIITLVAFALLALIIIVLVKTTRFRPWQGVLVFLLPLILANLLWFSWLQPRQQHVQQREQVVQLLTQTPGYRVLQTQEPALWQLLVQELQHKTRMGESPQQALGELRGWLANVINRRLMRAPDAAVVKYIAVSVQEMQALNNIDPQLCFRYLYPQVNGGVNLEKTLSPALNQQDAQAMEKLLLGSTGDEQQIDKAAAQRDLQNIVATLYKKWGDKLQQLNMPADTAVDRSSRCAMSIDLYSAILALPARQAANLLRRMIALTG
;
A
#
# COMPACT_ATOMS: atom_id res chain seq x y z
N MET A 1 2.76 15.40 -29.76
CA MET A 1 2.80 16.85 -29.46
C MET A 1 2.75 17.73 -30.73
N THR A 2 3.34 17.31 -31.83
CA THR A 2 3.39 18.06 -33.11
C THR A 2 2.03 18.31 -33.78
N SER A 3 1.09 17.35 -33.73
CA SER A 3 -0.23 17.51 -34.37
C SER A 3 -1.12 18.52 -33.67
N LEU A 4 -1.11 18.59 -32.34
CA LEU A 4 -1.89 19.57 -31.56
C LEU A 4 -1.37 20.97 -31.76
N PHE A 5 -0.06 21.15 -31.86
CA PHE A 5 0.56 22.45 -32.15
C PHE A 5 0.18 22.97 -33.55
N ILE A 6 0.18 22.09 -34.56
CA ILE A 6 -0.21 22.44 -35.91
C ILE A 6 -1.71 22.83 -36.00
N ILE A 7 -2.59 22.05 -35.30
CA ILE A 7 -4.03 22.35 -35.27
C ILE A 7 -4.31 23.69 -34.59
N THR A 8 -3.63 24.01 -33.48
CA THR A 8 -3.77 25.31 -32.82
C THR A 8 -3.27 26.45 -33.69
N LEU A 9 -2.15 26.27 -34.39
CA LEU A 9 -1.58 27.29 -35.29
C LEU A 9 -2.51 27.59 -36.49
N VAL A 10 -3.09 26.54 -37.08
CA VAL A 10 -4.08 26.69 -38.18
C VAL A 10 -5.35 27.36 -37.69
N ALA A 11 -5.87 27.01 -36.52
CA ALA A 11 -7.04 27.65 -35.92
C ALA A 11 -6.79 29.14 -35.65
N PHE A 12 -5.62 29.53 -35.17
CA PHE A 12 -5.20 30.92 -34.97
C PHE A 12 -5.11 31.68 -36.29
N ALA A 13 -4.53 31.09 -37.33
CA ALA A 13 -4.41 31.71 -38.63
C ALA A 13 -5.80 31.96 -39.26
N LEU A 14 -6.73 31.00 -39.17
CA LEU A 14 -8.10 31.13 -39.64
C LEU A 14 -8.86 32.21 -38.87
N LEU A 15 -8.72 32.27 -37.56
CA LEU A 15 -9.39 33.29 -36.74
C LEU A 15 -8.87 34.69 -37.04
N ALA A 16 -7.57 34.88 -37.24
CA ALA A 16 -6.95 36.11 -37.65
C ALA A 16 -7.45 36.55 -39.03
N LEU A 17 -7.59 35.65 -39.99
CA LEU A 17 -8.07 35.91 -41.33
C LEU A 17 -9.55 36.34 -41.34
N ILE A 18 -10.41 35.70 -40.54
CA ILE A 18 -11.81 36.03 -40.34
C ILE A 18 -11.92 37.47 -39.78
N ILE A 19 -11.11 37.84 -38.80
CA ILE A 19 -11.13 39.16 -38.17
C ILE A 19 -10.65 40.25 -39.15
N ILE A 20 -9.61 39.99 -39.95
CA ILE A 20 -9.14 40.92 -40.97
C ILE A 20 -10.22 41.18 -42.01
N VAL A 21 -10.95 40.16 -42.44
CA VAL A 21 -12.07 40.26 -43.36
C VAL A 21 -13.21 41.07 -42.73
N LEU A 22 -13.58 40.79 -41.49
CA LEU A 22 -14.63 41.52 -40.76
C LEU A 22 -14.28 43.01 -40.56
N VAL A 23 -13.04 43.34 -40.23
CA VAL A 23 -12.58 44.72 -40.05
C VAL A 23 -12.54 45.46 -41.37
N LYS A 24 -12.26 44.78 -42.52
CA LYS A 24 -12.28 45.39 -43.85
C LYS A 24 -13.70 45.56 -44.47
N THR A 25 -14.64 44.68 -44.11
CA THR A 25 -15.99 44.67 -44.67
C THR A 25 -16.99 45.44 -43.81
N THR A 26 -16.71 45.67 -42.54
CA THR A 26 -17.59 46.43 -41.63
C THR A 26 -16.86 47.66 -41.08
N ARG A 27 -17.62 48.79 -40.85
CA ARG A 27 -17.08 50.04 -40.26
C ARG A 27 -16.58 49.92 -38.80
N PHE A 28 -15.92 48.82 -38.44
CA PHE A 28 -15.35 48.63 -37.10
C PHE A 28 -14.08 49.47 -36.93
N ARG A 29 -13.96 50.13 -35.78
CA ARG A 29 -12.71 50.79 -35.38
C ARG A 29 -11.62 49.74 -35.11
N PRO A 30 -10.34 49.94 -35.48
CA PRO A 30 -9.29 48.96 -35.39
C PRO A 30 -9.10 48.37 -33.96
N TRP A 31 -9.34 49.13 -32.90
CA TRP A 31 -9.28 48.67 -31.53
C TRP A 31 -10.38 47.64 -31.16
N GLN A 32 -11.56 47.73 -31.81
CA GLN A 32 -12.65 46.74 -31.61
C GLN A 32 -12.29 45.41 -32.23
N GLY A 33 -11.53 45.37 -33.33
CA GLY A 33 -10.99 44.14 -33.91
C GLY A 33 -10.00 43.45 -32.98
N VAL A 34 -9.18 44.22 -32.28
CA VAL A 34 -8.24 43.69 -31.26
C VAL A 34 -9.02 43.06 -30.09
N LEU A 35 -10.09 43.69 -29.61
CA LEU A 35 -10.90 43.12 -28.52
C LEU A 35 -11.63 41.85 -28.95
N VAL A 36 -12.20 41.79 -30.15
CA VAL A 36 -12.87 40.60 -30.70
C VAL A 36 -11.88 39.45 -30.89
N PHE A 37 -10.60 39.73 -31.09
CA PHE A 37 -9.53 38.72 -31.15
C PHE A 37 -9.07 38.25 -29.74
N LEU A 38 -8.78 39.20 -28.85
CA LEU A 38 -8.21 38.90 -27.54
C LEU A 38 -9.21 38.25 -26.57
N LEU A 39 -10.49 38.65 -26.62
CA LEU A 39 -11.50 38.20 -25.67
C LEU A 39 -11.78 36.69 -25.77
N PRO A 40 -11.99 36.11 -26.99
CA PRO A 40 -12.10 34.63 -27.11
C PRO A 40 -10.83 33.90 -26.73
N LEU A 41 -9.65 34.46 -26.97
CA LEU A 41 -8.37 33.92 -26.62
C LEU A 41 -8.18 33.82 -25.08
N ILE A 42 -8.51 34.92 -24.40
CA ILE A 42 -8.48 34.97 -22.93
C ILE A 42 -9.48 33.97 -22.33
N LEU A 43 -10.72 33.97 -22.89
CA LEU A 43 -11.74 33.02 -22.44
C LEU A 43 -11.36 31.57 -22.70
N ALA A 44 -10.79 31.25 -23.86
CA ALA A 44 -10.31 29.90 -24.16
C ALA A 44 -9.17 29.46 -23.24
N ASN A 45 -8.22 30.37 -22.96
CA ASN A 45 -7.15 30.12 -22.00
C ASN A 45 -7.70 29.92 -20.58
N LEU A 46 -8.61 30.77 -20.12
CA LEU A 46 -9.23 30.63 -18.81
C LEU A 46 -10.01 29.33 -18.70
N LEU A 47 -10.77 28.92 -19.71
CA LEU A 47 -11.46 27.63 -19.74
C LEU A 47 -10.50 26.45 -19.77
N TRP A 48 -9.39 26.54 -20.51
CA TRP A 48 -8.36 25.52 -20.55
C TRP A 48 -7.71 25.32 -19.17
N PHE A 49 -7.18 26.39 -18.58
CA PHE A 49 -6.46 26.35 -17.31
C PHE A 49 -7.37 26.08 -16.11
N SER A 50 -8.62 26.58 -16.11
CA SER A 50 -9.53 26.43 -14.98
C SER A 50 -10.33 25.13 -15.01
N TRP A 51 -10.55 24.54 -16.17
CA TRP A 51 -11.49 23.42 -16.30
C TRP A 51 -10.92 22.17 -16.99
N LEU A 52 -10.23 22.32 -18.14
CA LEU A 52 -9.71 21.16 -18.87
C LEU A 52 -8.41 20.62 -18.28
N GLN A 53 -7.47 21.47 -17.94
CA GLN A 53 -6.16 21.06 -17.42
C GLN A 53 -6.28 20.30 -16.08
N PRO A 54 -7.05 20.77 -15.08
CA PRO A 54 -7.21 20.01 -13.83
C PRO A 54 -7.83 18.63 -14.05
N ARG A 55 -8.83 18.52 -14.96
CA ARG A 55 -9.46 17.24 -15.28
C ARG A 55 -8.48 16.24 -15.89
N GLN A 56 -7.65 16.68 -16.84
CA GLN A 56 -6.63 15.82 -17.45
C GLN A 56 -5.58 15.38 -16.44
N GLN A 57 -5.15 16.26 -15.56
CA GLN A 57 -4.21 15.90 -14.48
C GLN A 57 -4.81 14.88 -13.52
N HIS A 58 -6.08 15.00 -13.15
CA HIS A 58 -6.76 14.02 -12.29
C HIS A 58 -6.89 12.64 -12.94
N VAL A 59 -7.18 12.59 -14.23
CA VAL A 59 -7.24 11.31 -14.97
C VAL A 59 -5.87 10.64 -15.03
N GLN A 60 -4.84 11.40 -15.42
CA GLN A 60 -3.46 10.90 -15.48
C GLN A 60 -2.95 10.42 -14.13
N GLN A 61 -3.20 11.17 -13.05
CA GLN A 61 -2.83 10.74 -11.69
C GLN A 61 -3.54 9.45 -11.29
N ARG A 62 -4.84 9.32 -11.62
CA ARG A 62 -5.57 8.08 -11.36
C ARG A 62 -4.99 6.91 -12.12
N GLU A 63 -4.68 7.09 -13.39
CA GLU A 63 -4.05 6.04 -14.21
C GLU A 63 -2.71 5.61 -13.64
N GLN A 64 -1.86 6.54 -13.22
CA GLN A 64 -0.57 6.25 -12.60
C GLN A 64 -0.73 5.44 -11.30
N VAL A 65 -1.68 5.84 -10.45
CA VAL A 65 -1.99 5.14 -9.19
C VAL A 65 -2.50 3.71 -9.46
N VAL A 66 -3.47 3.57 -10.39
CA VAL A 66 -4.00 2.26 -10.77
C VAL A 66 -2.90 1.39 -11.38
N GLN A 67 -2.05 1.96 -12.22
CA GLN A 67 -0.92 1.25 -12.81
C GLN A 67 0.07 0.76 -11.74
N LEU A 68 0.43 1.61 -10.76
CA LEU A 68 1.28 1.20 -9.65
C LEU A 68 0.68 0.02 -8.87
N LEU A 69 -0.59 0.12 -8.49
CA LEU A 69 -1.26 -0.94 -7.73
C LEU A 69 -1.35 -2.24 -8.55
N THR A 70 -1.67 -2.16 -9.84
CA THR A 70 -1.76 -3.36 -10.71
C THR A 70 -0.40 -3.99 -11.00
N GLN A 71 0.67 -3.22 -11.00
CA GLN A 71 2.03 -3.72 -11.16
C GLN A 71 2.62 -4.28 -9.87
N THR A 72 2.09 -3.89 -8.70
CA THR A 72 2.58 -4.38 -7.42
C THR A 72 1.94 -5.73 -7.10
N PRO A 73 2.74 -6.81 -6.95
CA PRO A 73 2.24 -8.13 -6.56
C PRO A 73 1.39 -8.03 -5.28
N GLY A 74 0.35 -8.84 -5.19
CA GLY A 74 -0.61 -8.81 -4.08
C GLY A 74 -1.68 -7.73 -4.23
N TYR A 75 -1.33 -6.47 -4.47
CA TYR A 75 -2.32 -5.42 -4.68
C TYR A 75 -3.19 -5.66 -5.92
N ARG A 76 -2.62 -6.14 -7.01
CA ARG A 76 -3.39 -6.49 -8.22
C ARG A 76 -4.47 -7.55 -7.98
N VAL A 77 -4.26 -8.45 -7.01
CA VAL A 77 -5.25 -9.47 -6.64
C VAL A 77 -6.45 -8.85 -5.94
N LEU A 78 -6.26 -7.76 -5.20
CA LEU A 78 -7.35 -7.05 -4.52
C LEU A 78 -8.36 -6.45 -5.49
N GLN A 79 -7.95 -6.10 -6.71
CA GLN A 79 -8.85 -5.54 -7.72
C GLN A 79 -10.03 -6.46 -8.01
N THR A 80 -9.79 -7.77 -8.04
CA THR A 80 -10.81 -8.79 -8.34
C THR A 80 -11.43 -9.40 -7.11
N GLN A 81 -10.65 -9.58 -6.04
CA GLN A 81 -11.08 -10.32 -4.86
C GLN A 81 -11.64 -9.44 -3.73
N GLU A 82 -11.22 -8.17 -3.67
CA GLU A 82 -11.63 -7.20 -2.63
C GLU A 82 -11.95 -5.82 -3.27
N PRO A 83 -12.95 -5.74 -4.17
CA PRO A 83 -13.16 -4.54 -4.99
C PRO A 83 -13.48 -3.28 -4.15
N ALA A 84 -14.14 -3.41 -3.02
CA ALA A 84 -14.42 -2.29 -2.11
C ALA A 84 -13.10 -1.71 -1.52
N LEU A 85 -12.22 -2.59 -1.02
CA LEU A 85 -10.92 -2.17 -0.52
C LEU A 85 -10.05 -1.58 -1.63
N TRP A 86 -10.09 -2.15 -2.84
CA TRP A 86 -9.38 -1.61 -3.99
C TRP A 86 -9.77 -0.15 -4.28
N GLN A 87 -11.06 0.18 -4.27
CA GLN A 87 -11.53 1.54 -4.51
C GLN A 87 -11.04 2.50 -3.42
N LEU A 88 -11.06 2.08 -2.15
CA LEU A 88 -10.53 2.87 -1.05
C LEU A 88 -9.02 3.12 -1.20
N LEU A 89 -8.24 2.08 -1.54
CA LEU A 89 -6.79 2.21 -1.77
C LEU A 89 -6.50 3.19 -2.92
N VAL A 90 -7.23 3.09 -4.04
CA VAL A 90 -7.07 4.01 -5.18
C VAL A 90 -7.36 5.44 -4.76
N GLN A 91 -8.45 5.69 -4.04
CA GLN A 91 -8.84 7.03 -3.58
C GLN A 91 -7.81 7.63 -2.63
N GLU A 92 -7.38 6.85 -1.63
CA GLU A 92 -6.43 7.33 -0.63
C GLU A 92 -5.04 7.57 -1.22
N LEU A 93 -4.59 6.67 -2.08
CA LEU A 93 -3.31 6.83 -2.77
C LEU A 93 -3.30 8.08 -3.66
N GLN A 94 -4.42 8.35 -4.36
CA GLN A 94 -4.59 9.60 -5.10
C GLN A 94 -4.58 10.83 -4.20
N HIS A 95 -5.23 10.75 -3.04
CA HIS A 95 -5.26 11.83 -2.07
C HIS A 95 -3.84 12.17 -1.58
N LYS A 96 -3.09 11.19 -1.11
CA LYS A 96 -1.71 11.35 -0.63
C LYS A 96 -0.77 11.87 -1.72
N THR A 97 -0.89 11.35 -2.94
CA THR A 97 -0.09 11.82 -4.09
C THR A 97 -0.38 13.30 -4.42
N ARG A 98 -1.63 13.75 -4.28
CA ARG A 98 -1.99 15.18 -4.42
C ARG A 98 -1.40 16.06 -3.32
N MET A 99 -1.22 15.49 -2.13
CA MET A 99 -0.56 16.18 -1.01
C MET A 99 0.96 16.23 -1.14
N GLY A 100 1.53 15.68 -2.21
CA GLY A 100 2.95 15.75 -2.55
C GLY A 100 3.77 14.52 -2.14
N GLU A 101 3.13 13.46 -1.63
CA GLU A 101 3.82 12.21 -1.37
C GLU A 101 4.14 11.46 -2.68
N SER A 102 5.28 10.77 -2.73
CA SER A 102 5.52 9.85 -3.85
C SER A 102 4.56 8.67 -3.78
N PRO A 103 4.08 8.13 -4.92
CA PRO A 103 3.13 7.02 -4.92
C PRO A 103 3.62 5.78 -4.13
N GLN A 104 4.92 5.47 -4.19
CA GLN A 104 5.53 4.36 -3.46
C GLN A 104 5.51 4.58 -1.95
N GLN A 105 5.81 5.81 -1.50
CA GLN A 105 5.76 6.14 -0.07
C GLN A 105 4.34 6.07 0.48
N ALA A 106 3.39 6.63 -0.26
CA ALA A 106 1.98 6.57 0.09
C ALA A 106 1.47 5.12 0.15
N LEU A 107 1.89 4.25 -0.79
CA LEU A 107 1.54 2.84 -0.79
C LEU A 107 2.05 2.12 0.47
N GLY A 108 3.29 2.41 0.90
CA GLY A 108 3.87 1.84 2.13
C GLY A 108 3.07 2.19 3.40
N GLU A 109 2.45 3.38 3.44
CA GLU A 109 1.62 3.80 4.58
C GLU A 109 0.25 3.11 4.60
N LEU A 110 -0.29 2.76 3.42
CA LEU A 110 -1.58 2.09 3.31
C LEU A 110 -1.52 0.58 3.62
N ARG A 111 -0.31 0.02 3.81
CA ARG A 111 -0.15 -1.41 4.12
C ARG A 111 -0.96 -1.86 5.35
N GLY A 112 -1.08 -1.01 6.38
CA GLY A 112 -1.87 -1.31 7.57
C GLY A 112 -3.35 -1.61 7.29
N TRP A 113 -3.91 -1.06 6.21
CA TRP A 113 -5.29 -1.32 5.81
C TRP A 113 -5.53 -2.75 5.32
N LEU A 114 -4.44 -3.43 4.90
CA LEU A 114 -4.50 -4.81 4.44
C LEU A 114 -4.52 -5.82 5.60
N ALA A 115 -4.17 -5.43 6.82
CA ALA A 115 -3.99 -6.34 7.95
C ALA A 115 -5.23 -7.23 8.19
N ASN A 116 -6.43 -6.63 8.20
CA ASN A 116 -7.68 -7.38 8.37
C ASN A 116 -7.97 -8.36 7.22
N VAL A 117 -7.66 -7.97 5.99
CA VAL A 117 -7.79 -8.85 4.82
C VAL A 117 -6.80 -10.00 4.94
N ILE A 118 -5.54 -9.71 5.21
CA ILE A 118 -4.48 -10.70 5.36
C ILE A 118 -4.83 -11.70 6.47
N ASN A 119 -5.29 -11.25 7.64
CA ASN A 119 -5.69 -12.12 8.74
C ASN A 119 -6.81 -13.09 8.33
N ARG A 120 -7.86 -12.61 7.66
CA ARG A 120 -8.91 -13.49 7.13
C ARG A 120 -8.39 -14.47 6.10
N ARG A 121 -7.48 -14.04 5.24
CA ARG A 121 -6.89 -14.86 4.18
C ARG A 121 -5.92 -15.92 4.71
N LEU A 122 -5.20 -15.66 5.79
CA LEU A 122 -4.36 -16.63 6.50
C LEU A 122 -5.16 -17.84 6.99
N MET A 123 -6.42 -17.62 7.40
CA MET A 123 -7.31 -18.70 7.83
C MET A 123 -7.68 -19.68 6.70
N ARG A 124 -7.62 -19.24 5.45
CA ARG A 124 -8.05 -20.00 4.27
C ARG A 124 -6.89 -20.48 3.39
N ALA A 125 -5.76 -19.81 3.45
CA ALA A 125 -4.62 -20.09 2.59
C ALA A 125 -4.01 -21.47 2.85
N PRO A 126 -3.37 -22.10 1.84
CA PRO A 126 -2.59 -23.33 2.04
C PRO A 126 -1.44 -23.12 3.05
N ASP A 127 -1.09 -24.19 3.78
CA ASP A 127 -0.05 -24.15 4.83
C ASP A 127 1.28 -23.56 4.33
N ALA A 128 1.74 -23.96 3.16
CA ALA A 128 2.97 -23.46 2.57
C ALA A 128 2.93 -21.94 2.30
N ALA A 129 1.77 -21.38 1.91
CA ALA A 129 1.60 -19.95 1.68
C ALA A 129 1.62 -19.18 3.01
N VAL A 130 0.95 -19.70 4.05
CA VAL A 130 0.98 -19.14 5.41
C VAL A 130 2.40 -19.08 5.94
N VAL A 131 3.10 -20.23 5.92
CA VAL A 131 4.49 -20.33 6.41
C VAL A 131 5.42 -19.39 5.65
N LYS A 132 5.29 -19.31 4.31
CA LYS A 132 6.13 -18.42 3.50
C LYS A 132 5.87 -16.95 3.79
N TYR A 133 4.61 -16.55 3.95
CA TYR A 133 4.25 -15.16 4.27
C TYR A 133 4.82 -14.74 5.64
N ILE A 134 4.63 -15.58 6.68
CA ILE A 134 5.15 -15.28 8.01
C ILE A 134 6.69 -15.34 8.03
N ALA A 135 7.32 -16.23 7.25
CA ALA A 135 8.79 -16.26 7.14
C ALA A 135 9.37 -14.96 6.58
N VAL A 136 8.71 -14.34 5.61
CA VAL A 136 9.10 -13.01 5.11
C VAL A 136 8.89 -11.94 6.17
N SER A 137 7.76 -11.96 6.89
CA SER A 137 7.52 -11.04 8.01
C SER A 137 8.58 -11.15 9.11
N VAL A 138 9.10 -12.35 9.39
CA VAL A 138 10.23 -12.54 10.33
C VAL A 138 11.51 -11.91 9.78
N GLN A 139 11.80 -12.04 8.48
CA GLN A 139 12.95 -11.38 7.85
C GLN A 139 12.83 -9.85 7.92
N GLU A 140 11.64 -9.31 7.75
CA GLU A 140 11.37 -7.88 7.93
C GLU A 140 11.62 -7.44 9.38
N MET A 141 11.12 -8.19 10.37
CA MET A 141 11.39 -7.91 11.79
C MET A 141 12.89 -7.92 12.09
N GLN A 142 13.63 -8.90 11.57
CA GLN A 142 15.09 -9.00 11.74
C GLN A 142 15.81 -7.81 11.11
N ALA A 143 15.45 -7.43 9.88
CA ALA A 143 16.03 -6.30 9.19
C ALA A 143 15.76 -4.98 9.93
N LEU A 144 14.52 -4.76 10.37
CA LEU A 144 14.14 -3.60 11.16
C LEU A 144 14.87 -3.54 12.51
N ASN A 145 14.97 -4.69 13.20
CA ASN A 145 15.68 -4.79 14.48
C ASN A 145 17.18 -4.49 14.34
N ASN A 146 17.78 -4.86 13.22
CA ASN A 146 19.20 -4.55 12.93
C ASN A 146 19.44 -3.07 12.65
N ILE A 147 18.44 -2.34 12.12
CA ILE A 147 18.50 -0.91 11.91
C ILE A 147 18.26 -0.17 13.23
N ASP A 148 17.12 -0.43 13.86
CA ASP A 148 16.70 0.12 15.14
C ASP A 148 15.59 -0.78 15.75
N PRO A 149 15.77 -1.34 16.94
CA PRO A 149 14.76 -2.14 17.64
C PRO A 149 13.40 -1.43 17.79
N GLN A 150 13.38 -0.10 17.84
CA GLN A 150 12.14 0.68 17.90
C GLN A 150 11.33 0.55 16.60
N LEU A 151 11.98 0.43 15.45
CA LEU A 151 11.30 0.20 14.17
C LEU A 151 10.62 -1.16 14.16
N CYS A 152 11.30 -2.21 14.64
CA CYS A 152 10.70 -3.53 14.76
C CYS A 152 9.51 -3.52 15.74
N PHE A 153 9.59 -2.84 16.86
CA PHE A 153 8.47 -2.69 17.78
C PHE A 153 7.27 -1.99 17.12
N ARG A 154 7.50 -0.91 16.38
CA ARG A 154 6.46 -0.18 15.64
C ARG A 154 5.83 -1.02 14.54
N TYR A 155 6.61 -1.89 13.90
CA TYR A 155 6.11 -2.85 12.90
C TYR A 155 5.14 -3.86 13.52
N LEU A 156 5.49 -4.41 14.69
CA LEU A 156 4.68 -5.40 15.41
C LEU A 156 3.41 -4.80 16.03
N TYR A 157 3.51 -3.57 16.54
CA TYR A 157 2.46 -2.91 17.32
C TYR A 157 2.15 -1.50 16.78
N PRO A 158 1.68 -1.40 15.51
CA PRO A 158 1.44 -0.11 14.88
C PRO A 158 0.37 0.73 15.62
N GLN A 159 -0.57 0.08 16.32
CA GLN A 159 -1.60 0.72 17.12
C GLN A 159 -1.06 1.41 18.40
N VAL A 160 0.12 1.03 18.87
CA VAL A 160 0.73 1.58 20.09
C VAL A 160 1.60 2.80 19.80
N ASN A 161 2.38 2.77 18.72
CA ASN A 161 3.41 3.77 18.46
C ASN A 161 3.52 4.19 16.98
N GLY A 162 2.43 4.07 16.23
CA GLY A 162 2.42 4.26 14.77
C GLY A 162 3.15 3.15 14.02
N GLY A 163 2.86 3.03 12.73
CA GLY A 163 3.48 2.02 11.87
C GLY A 163 4.89 2.40 11.38
N VAL A 164 5.44 1.54 10.52
CA VAL A 164 6.71 1.76 9.81
C VAL A 164 6.42 1.76 8.31
N ASN A 165 6.96 2.73 7.59
CA ASN A 165 6.94 2.72 6.14
C ASN A 165 8.06 1.82 5.63
N LEU A 166 7.71 0.57 5.27
CA LEU A 166 8.66 -0.46 4.87
C LEU A 166 9.36 -0.11 3.55
N GLU A 167 8.66 0.54 2.61
CA GLU A 167 9.24 0.97 1.33
C GLU A 167 10.43 1.93 1.50
N LYS A 168 10.39 2.77 2.54
CA LYS A 168 11.49 3.67 2.88
C LYS A 168 12.60 3.03 3.69
N THR A 169 12.25 1.98 4.45
CA THR A 169 13.12 1.48 5.53
C THR A 169 13.86 0.21 5.14
N LEU A 170 13.20 -0.67 4.39
CA LEU A 170 13.76 -1.96 3.99
C LEU A 170 14.36 -1.93 2.59
N SER A 171 15.15 -2.96 2.27
CA SER A 171 15.69 -3.11 0.92
C SER A 171 14.60 -3.37 -0.11
N PRO A 172 14.75 -2.89 -1.37
CA PRO A 172 13.81 -3.18 -2.44
C PRO A 172 13.57 -4.68 -2.67
N ALA A 173 14.61 -5.51 -2.46
CA ALA A 173 14.52 -6.96 -2.61
C ALA A 173 13.59 -7.57 -1.55
N LEU A 174 13.64 -7.11 -0.30
CA LEU A 174 12.78 -7.61 0.78
C LEU A 174 11.33 -7.14 0.59
N ASN A 175 11.12 -5.87 0.20
CA ASN A 175 9.80 -5.34 -0.14
C ASN A 175 9.16 -6.12 -1.30
N GLN A 176 9.95 -6.50 -2.31
CA GLN A 176 9.47 -7.34 -3.42
C GLN A 176 9.12 -8.75 -2.96
N GLN A 177 9.92 -9.36 -2.07
CA GLN A 177 9.62 -10.68 -1.51
C GLN A 177 8.31 -10.67 -0.71
N ASP A 178 8.08 -9.63 0.07
CA ASP A 178 6.84 -9.45 0.82
C ASP A 178 5.63 -9.33 -0.11
N ALA A 179 5.70 -8.45 -1.10
CA ALA A 179 4.63 -8.28 -2.09
C ALA A 179 4.31 -9.60 -2.81
N GLN A 180 5.32 -10.39 -3.18
CA GLN A 180 5.14 -11.72 -3.80
C GLN A 180 4.56 -12.75 -2.83
N ALA A 181 4.97 -12.73 -1.55
CA ALA A 181 4.43 -13.64 -0.53
C ALA A 181 2.96 -13.32 -0.24
N MET A 182 2.62 -12.03 -0.13
CA MET A 182 1.25 -11.56 -0.01
C MET A 182 0.40 -11.98 -1.20
N GLU A 183 0.90 -11.85 -2.42
CA GLU A 183 0.19 -12.27 -3.62
C GLU A 183 -0.13 -13.76 -3.62
N LYS A 184 0.86 -14.61 -3.31
CA LYS A 184 0.65 -16.06 -3.23
C LYS A 184 -0.35 -16.45 -2.15
N LEU A 185 -0.32 -15.76 -1.01
CA LEU A 185 -1.29 -15.93 0.08
C LEU A 185 -2.71 -15.62 -0.42
N LEU A 186 -2.91 -14.46 -1.04
CA LEU A 186 -4.22 -14.01 -1.52
C LEU A 186 -4.77 -14.92 -2.63
N LEU A 187 -3.94 -15.29 -3.62
CA LEU A 187 -4.34 -16.18 -4.70
C LEU A 187 -4.73 -17.57 -4.19
N GLY A 188 -4.03 -18.10 -3.18
CA GLY A 188 -4.30 -19.42 -2.62
C GLY A 188 -5.44 -19.47 -1.60
N SER A 189 -6.01 -18.34 -1.19
CA SER A 189 -6.95 -18.24 -0.06
C SER A 189 -8.42 -18.04 -0.47
N THR A 190 -8.81 -18.48 -1.65
CA THR A 190 -10.18 -18.36 -2.17
C THR A 190 -11.14 -19.45 -1.69
N GLY A 191 -10.62 -20.53 -1.08
CA GLY A 191 -11.39 -21.65 -0.56
C GLY A 191 -11.95 -21.41 0.85
N ASP A 192 -12.48 -22.49 1.45
CA ASP A 192 -13.01 -22.50 2.80
C ASP A 192 -11.90 -22.34 3.87
N GLU A 193 -12.32 -22.00 5.08
CA GLU A 193 -11.41 -21.91 6.19
C GLU A 193 -10.81 -23.28 6.53
N GLN A 194 -9.50 -23.30 6.78
CA GLN A 194 -8.79 -24.50 7.20
C GLN A 194 -9.18 -24.87 8.63
N GLN A 195 -9.41 -26.16 8.87
CA GLN A 195 -9.69 -26.64 10.22
C GLN A 195 -8.44 -26.49 11.11
N ILE A 196 -8.68 -25.98 12.31
CA ILE A 196 -7.63 -25.81 13.32
C ILE A 196 -7.68 -26.95 14.33
N ASP A 197 -6.63 -27.75 14.40
CA ASP A 197 -6.42 -28.66 15.52
C ASP A 197 -5.94 -27.87 16.74
N LYS A 198 -6.89 -27.46 17.59
CA LYS A 198 -6.62 -26.64 18.78
C LYS A 198 -5.74 -27.37 19.79
N ALA A 199 -5.89 -28.70 19.93
CA ALA A 199 -5.11 -29.48 20.90
C ALA A 199 -3.64 -29.60 20.45
N ALA A 200 -3.40 -29.89 19.17
CA ALA A 200 -2.05 -29.90 18.62
C ALA A 200 -1.39 -28.53 18.72
N ALA A 201 -2.07 -27.44 18.30
CA ALA A 201 -1.56 -26.09 18.40
C ALA A 201 -1.18 -25.70 19.84
N GLN A 202 -1.99 -26.09 20.82
CA GLN A 202 -1.71 -25.83 22.23
C GLN A 202 -0.45 -26.54 22.70
N ARG A 203 -0.27 -27.84 22.37
CA ARG A 203 0.95 -28.60 22.70
C ARG A 203 2.20 -27.99 22.06
N ASP A 204 2.10 -27.64 20.77
CA ASP A 204 3.23 -27.03 20.04
C ASP A 204 3.62 -25.69 20.66
N LEU A 205 2.65 -24.84 20.99
CA LEU A 205 2.90 -23.56 21.67
C LEU A 205 3.56 -23.76 23.04
N GLN A 206 3.07 -24.72 23.87
CA GLN A 206 3.65 -25.01 25.19
C GLN A 206 5.12 -25.44 25.09
N ASN A 207 5.46 -26.29 24.13
CA ASN A 207 6.82 -26.72 23.88
C ASN A 207 7.75 -25.56 23.47
N ILE A 208 7.26 -24.68 22.57
CA ILE A 208 7.99 -23.49 22.14
C ILE A 208 8.19 -22.55 23.32
N VAL A 209 7.12 -22.23 24.07
CA VAL A 209 7.18 -21.35 25.25
C VAL A 209 8.16 -21.92 26.31
N ALA A 210 8.12 -23.21 26.58
CA ALA A 210 9.06 -23.85 27.52
C ALA A 210 10.52 -23.69 27.06
N THR A 211 10.78 -23.77 25.77
CA THR A 211 12.11 -23.55 25.19
C THR A 211 12.54 -22.08 25.28
N LEU A 212 11.65 -21.15 24.92
CA LEU A 212 11.94 -19.72 24.98
C LEU A 212 12.09 -19.22 26.44
N TYR A 213 11.38 -19.84 27.39
CA TYR A 213 11.49 -19.49 28.80
C TYR A 213 12.91 -19.73 29.34
N LYS A 214 13.62 -20.75 28.85
CA LYS A 214 15.03 -20.97 29.19
C LYS A 214 15.95 -19.81 28.79
N LYS A 215 15.60 -19.09 27.72
CA LYS A 215 16.36 -17.93 27.23
C LYS A 215 15.90 -16.63 27.87
N TRP A 216 14.59 -16.42 27.97
CA TRP A 216 14.00 -15.13 28.30
C TRP A 216 13.42 -15.01 29.72
N GLY A 217 13.18 -16.16 30.39
CA GLY A 217 12.57 -16.21 31.72
C GLY A 217 11.24 -15.49 31.77
N ASP A 218 10.96 -14.80 32.86
CA ASP A 218 9.70 -14.07 33.10
C ASP A 218 9.47 -12.90 32.13
N LYS A 219 10.53 -12.41 31.44
CA LYS A 219 10.40 -11.38 30.41
C LYS A 219 9.47 -11.81 29.28
N LEU A 220 9.32 -13.12 29.03
CA LEU A 220 8.46 -13.63 27.96
C LEU A 220 6.99 -13.20 28.14
N GLN A 221 6.53 -12.95 29.37
CA GLN A 221 5.18 -12.46 29.66
C GLN A 221 4.92 -11.08 29.05
N GLN A 222 5.96 -10.31 28.80
CA GLN A 222 5.87 -8.98 28.20
C GLN A 222 5.30 -9.01 26.78
N LEU A 223 5.35 -10.14 26.07
CA LEU A 223 4.71 -10.29 24.76
C LEU A 223 3.19 -10.07 24.81
N ASN A 224 2.56 -10.35 25.97
CA ASN A 224 1.13 -10.19 26.17
C ASN A 224 0.71 -8.75 26.56
N MET A 225 1.67 -7.85 26.78
CA MET A 225 1.45 -6.50 27.29
C MET A 225 2.04 -5.42 26.37
N PRO A 226 1.66 -5.33 25.08
CA PRO A 226 2.30 -4.44 24.12
C PRO A 226 2.15 -2.94 24.46
N ALA A 227 1.10 -2.57 25.17
CA ALA A 227 0.84 -1.18 25.54
C ALA A 227 1.58 -0.73 26.82
N ASP A 228 2.17 -1.65 27.58
CA ASP A 228 2.90 -1.32 28.81
C ASP A 228 4.21 -0.57 28.49
N THR A 229 4.30 0.66 28.95
CA THR A 229 5.45 1.56 28.71
C THR A 229 6.68 1.18 29.55
N ALA A 230 6.52 0.42 30.63
CA ALA A 230 7.62 -0.04 31.48
C ALA A 230 8.44 -1.15 30.85
N VAL A 231 7.96 -1.72 29.74
CA VAL A 231 8.61 -2.85 29.10
C VAL A 231 9.63 -2.42 28.03
N ASP A 232 10.77 -3.08 28.03
CA ASP A 232 11.82 -2.88 27.03
C ASP A 232 11.35 -3.33 25.63
N ARG A 233 11.18 -2.37 24.76
CA ARG A 233 10.71 -2.56 23.37
C ARG A 233 11.69 -3.37 22.53
N SER A 234 13.00 -3.25 22.78
CA SER A 234 14.03 -4.02 22.10
C SER A 234 13.90 -5.51 22.41
N SER A 235 13.75 -5.84 23.70
CA SER A 235 13.55 -7.23 24.14
C SER A 235 12.29 -7.82 23.54
N ARG A 236 11.21 -7.06 23.40
CA ARG A 236 9.97 -7.53 22.78
C ARG A 236 10.14 -7.89 21.31
N CYS A 237 10.83 -7.07 20.54
CA CYS A 237 11.10 -7.40 19.15
C CYS A 237 11.90 -8.71 19.06
N ALA A 238 12.99 -8.84 19.84
CA ALA A 238 13.81 -10.03 19.84
C ALA A 238 13.05 -11.28 20.28
N MET A 239 12.21 -11.19 21.32
CA MET A 239 11.34 -12.27 21.75
C MET A 239 10.31 -12.66 20.69
N SER A 240 9.74 -11.70 19.96
CA SER A 240 8.80 -11.96 18.85
C SER A 240 9.50 -12.67 17.70
N ILE A 241 10.70 -12.23 17.33
CA ILE A 241 11.52 -12.90 16.30
C ILE A 241 11.81 -14.35 16.71
N ASP A 242 12.23 -14.59 17.96
CA ASP A 242 12.49 -15.93 18.46
C ASP A 242 11.23 -16.80 18.46
N LEU A 243 10.08 -16.27 18.89
CA LEU A 243 8.81 -16.98 18.89
C LEU A 243 8.40 -17.42 17.49
N TYR A 244 8.34 -16.48 16.54
CA TYR A 244 7.94 -16.80 15.18
C TYR A 244 8.98 -17.70 14.48
N SER A 245 10.27 -17.53 14.74
CA SER A 245 11.32 -18.40 14.21
C SER A 245 11.17 -19.84 14.74
N ALA A 246 10.85 -20.01 16.03
CA ALA A 246 10.59 -21.32 16.61
C ALA A 246 9.33 -21.99 16.02
N ILE A 247 8.28 -21.21 15.76
CA ILE A 247 7.08 -21.71 15.08
C ILE A 247 7.43 -22.17 13.66
N LEU A 248 8.19 -21.37 12.91
CA LEU A 248 8.59 -21.67 11.54
C LEU A 248 9.57 -22.87 11.44
N ALA A 249 10.23 -23.24 12.52
CA ALA A 249 11.07 -24.45 12.60
C ALA A 249 10.24 -25.75 12.68
N LEU A 250 8.95 -25.68 13.00
CA LEU A 250 8.04 -26.82 12.96
C LEU A 250 7.78 -27.26 11.50
N PRO A 251 7.34 -28.50 11.27
CA PRO A 251 6.81 -28.93 9.98
C PRO A 251 5.70 -27.98 9.51
N ALA A 252 5.65 -27.66 8.21
CA ALA A 252 4.79 -26.61 7.66
C ALA A 252 3.31 -26.70 8.10
N ARG A 253 2.76 -27.92 8.18
CA ARG A 253 1.38 -28.14 8.64
C ARG A 253 1.18 -27.75 10.11
N GLN A 254 2.13 -28.07 10.99
CA GLN A 254 2.07 -27.73 12.41
C GLN A 254 2.26 -26.23 12.60
N ALA A 255 3.25 -25.64 11.93
CA ALA A 255 3.48 -24.20 11.93
C ALA A 255 2.24 -23.41 11.49
N ALA A 256 1.64 -23.77 10.36
CA ALA A 256 0.43 -23.11 9.85
C ALA A 256 -0.77 -23.29 10.79
N ASN A 257 -0.96 -24.49 11.38
CA ASN A 257 -2.01 -24.75 12.35
C ASN A 257 -1.86 -23.87 13.60
N LEU A 258 -0.65 -23.76 14.15
CA LEU A 258 -0.36 -22.91 15.31
C LEU A 258 -0.56 -21.42 14.97
N LEU A 259 -0.08 -20.95 13.83
CA LEU A 259 -0.24 -19.56 13.39
C LEU A 259 -1.72 -19.21 13.25
N ARG A 260 -2.55 -20.05 12.60
CA ARG A 260 -4.00 -19.83 12.51
C ARG A 260 -4.65 -19.80 13.89
N ARG A 261 -4.23 -20.69 14.80
CA ARG A 261 -4.74 -20.69 16.18
C ARG A 261 -4.44 -19.38 16.90
N MET A 262 -3.24 -18.84 16.73
CA MET A 262 -2.86 -17.53 17.32
C MET A 262 -3.72 -16.41 16.76
N ILE A 263 -3.91 -16.35 15.45
CA ILE A 263 -4.77 -15.35 14.78
C ILE A 263 -6.21 -15.45 15.28
N ALA A 264 -6.75 -16.66 15.39
CA ALA A 264 -8.12 -16.89 15.89
C ALA A 264 -8.33 -16.50 17.38
N LEU A 265 -7.26 -16.27 18.13
CA LEU A 265 -7.33 -15.81 19.52
C LEU A 265 -7.24 -14.27 19.64
N THR A 266 -6.75 -13.60 18.61
CA THR A 266 -6.51 -12.14 18.62
C THR A 266 -7.57 -11.35 17.84
N GLY A 267 -8.41 -12.00 17.03
CA GLY A 267 -9.55 -11.45 16.28
C GLY A 267 -10.83 -11.72 16.99
#